data_79270da21bf74e769aa3acad556fe9f7
#
_entry.id   79270da21bf74e769aa3acad556fe9f7
#
_cell.length_a   1.000
_cell.length_b   1.000
_cell.length_c   1.000
_cell.angle_alpha   90.00
_cell.angle_beta   90.00
_cell.angle_gamma   90.00
#
_symmetry.space_group_name_H-M   'P 1'
#
loop_
_entity.id
_entity.type
_entity.pdbx_description
1 polymer ?
#
loop_
_entity_poly.entity_id
_entity_poly.type
_entity_poly.pdbx_seq_one_letter_code
_entity_poly.pdbx_strand_id
1 'polypeptide(L)'
;MCIRDRFIPTLTDVHQDHHTIAVEGIRAFKFKSIMSYELPWNNFSFSTSSFIHLDEKYVQTKVNALKAYQSQAHRSYSDEDFIRSVARTRGVQIGIRYAEAFEMVRWIID
;
A
#
# COMPACT_ATOMS: atom_id res chain seq x y z
N MET A 1 -8.12 12.85 0.21
CA MET A 1 -8.02 12.15 -1.08
C MET A 1 -9.35 12.24 -1.81
N CYS A 2 -9.33 12.55 -3.11
CA CYS A 2 -10.58 12.71 -3.83
C CYS A 2 -11.00 11.39 -4.49
N ILE A 3 -12.29 11.31 -4.90
CA ILE A 3 -12.85 10.10 -5.52
C ILE A 3 -12.23 9.76 -6.88
N ARG A 4 -11.43 10.64 -7.44
CA ARG A 4 -10.73 10.41 -8.70
C ARG A 4 -9.44 9.60 -8.53
N ASP A 5 -8.98 9.45 -7.30
CA ASP A 5 -7.74 8.75 -7.00
C ASP A 5 -7.95 7.24 -7.10
N ARG A 6 -6.91 6.54 -7.52
CA ARG A 6 -6.92 5.09 -7.68
C ARG A 6 -5.70 4.50 -7.01
N PHE A 7 -5.88 3.33 -6.41
CA PHE A 7 -4.79 2.57 -5.79
C PHE A 7 -4.62 1.26 -6.57
N ILE A 8 -3.39 0.95 -6.91
CA ILE A 8 -3.04 -0.28 -7.64
C ILE A 8 -1.82 -0.92 -6.98
N PRO A 9 -1.55 -2.21 -7.22
CA PRO A 9 -0.26 -2.79 -6.86
C PRO A 9 0.85 -2.11 -7.64
N THR A 10 2.09 -2.10 -7.11
CA THR A 10 3.21 -1.53 -7.85
C THR A 10 3.60 -2.40 -9.03
N LEU A 11 4.15 -1.77 -10.08
CA LEU A 11 4.66 -2.47 -11.25
C LEU A 11 5.83 -3.39 -10.92
N THR A 12 6.50 -3.19 -9.79
CA THR A 12 7.62 -4.02 -9.35
C THR A 12 7.19 -5.22 -8.52
N ASP A 13 5.88 -5.46 -8.39
CA ASP A 13 5.34 -6.61 -7.69
C ASP A 13 5.63 -7.88 -8.53
N VAL A 14 6.24 -8.88 -7.91
CA VAL A 14 6.62 -10.12 -8.61
C VAL A 14 5.46 -11.10 -8.76
N HIS A 15 4.35 -10.87 -8.07
CA HIS A 15 3.15 -11.70 -8.22
C HIS A 15 2.49 -11.38 -9.55
N GLN A 16 2.31 -12.40 -10.39
CA GLN A 16 1.80 -12.21 -11.75
C GLN A 16 0.44 -11.49 -11.78
N ASP A 17 -0.48 -11.87 -10.91
CA ASP A 17 -1.81 -11.27 -10.87
C ASP A 17 -1.74 -9.79 -10.48
N HIS A 18 -0.89 -9.45 -9.51
CA HIS A 18 -0.72 -8.07 -9.08
C HIS A 18 -0.08 -7.22 -10.18
N HIS A 19 0.92 -7.77 -10.86
CA HIS A 19 1.56 -7.07 -11.97
C HIS A 19 0.57 -6.79 -13.10
N THR A 20 -0.25 -7.78 -13.44
CA THR A 20 -1.28 -7.63 -14.47
C THR A 20 -2.29 -6.55 -14.09
N ILE A 21 -2.76 -6.55 -12.84
CA ILE A 21 -3.68 -5.54 -12.33
C ILE A 21 -3.04 -4.16 -12.42
N ALA A 22 -1.76 -4.03 -12.07
CA ALA A 22 -1.06 -2.76 -12.13
C ALA A 22 -0.98 -2.22 -13.57
N VAL A 23 -0.57 -3.05 -14.51
CA VAL A 23 -0.47 -2.65 -15.93
C VAL A 23 -1.82 -2.24 -16.48
N GLU A 24 -2.84 -3.07 -16.27
CA GLU A 24 -4.18 -2.79 -16.79
C GLU A 24 -4.85 -1.62 -16.06
N GLY A 25 -4.56 -1.44 -14.77
CA GLY A 25 -5.06 -0.30 -14.01
C GLY A 25 -4.53 1.02 -14.53
N ILE A 26 -3.25 1.10 -14.86
CA ILE A 26 -2.64 2.30 -15.44
C ILE A 26 -3.30 2.63 -16.78
N ARG A 27 -3.60 1.61 -17.58
CA ARG A 27 -4.25 1.80 -18.87
C ARG A 27 -5.71 2.21 -18.72
N ALA A 28 -6.45 1.52 -17.84
CA ALA A 28 -7.88 1.77 -17.63
C ALA A 28 -8.13 3.15 -17.03
N PHE A 29 -7.26 3.61 -16.13
CA PHE A 29 -7.42 4.88 -15.44
C PHE A 29 -6.44 5.93 -15.96
N LYS A 30 -6.33 6.01 -17.27
CA LYS A 30 -5.36 6.84 -17.98
C LYS A 30 -5.41 8.32 -17.57
N PHE A 31 -6.58 8.81 -17.22
CA PHE A 31 -6.80 10.22 -16.89
C PHE A 31 -7.07 10.46 -15.41
N LYS A 32 -6.65 9.54 -14.54
CA LYS A 32 -6.86 9.63 -13.10
C LYS A 32 -5.53 9.67 -12.38
N SER A 33 -5.55 10.22 -11.17
CA SER A 33 -4.40 10.10 -10.27
C SER A 33 -4.30 8.66 -9.79
N ILE A 34 -3.09 8.13 -9.79
CA ILE A 34 -2.83 6.73 -9.43
C ILE A 34 -1.67 6.67 -8.46
N MET A 35 -1.88 5.99 -7.35
CA MET A 35 -0.83 5.64 -6.40
C MET A 35 -0.75 4.12 -6.30
N SER A 36 0.46 3.58 -6.21
CA SER A 36 0.64 2.16 -6.00
C SER A 36 0.99 1.88 -4.55
N TYR A 37 0.39 0.81 -4.00
CA TYR A 37 0.60 0.41 -2.62
C TYR A 37 1.71 -0.63 -2.50
N GLU A 38 2.25 -0.71 -1.31
CA GLU A 38 3.37 -1.56 -0.97
C GLU A 38 2.90 -2.95 -0.53
N LEU A 39 3.54 -3.99 -1.08
CA LEU A 39 3.44 -5.36 -0.60
C LEU A 39 4.87 -5.85 -0.38
N PRO A 40 5.48 -5.59 0.79
CA PRO A 40 6.92 -5.79 1.00
C PRO A 40 7.44 -7.18 0.64
N TRP A 41 6.61 -8.21 0.82
CA TRP A 41 6.99 -9.59 0.52
C TRP A 41 7.03 -9.91 -0.97
N ASN A 42 6.47 -9.05 -1.82
CA ASN A 42 6.40 -9.25 -3.27
C ASN A 42 7.13 -8.20 -4.08
N ASN A 43 7.53 -7.09 -3.47
CA ASN A 43 8.12 -5.99 -4.21
C ASN A 43 9.63 -6.17 -4.36
N PHE A 44 10.13 -6.14 -5.59
CA PHE A 44 11.56 -6.08 -5.86
C PHE A 44 12.15 -4.74 -5.42
N SER A 45 11.43 -3.67 -5.73
CA SER A 45 11.81 -2.33 -5.33
C SER A 45 10.53 -1.53 -5.08
N PHE A 46 10.64 -0.48 -4.30
CA PHE A 46 9.50 0.36 -4.00
C PHE A 46 9.97 1.75 -3.62
N SER A 47 9.51 2.77 -4.36
CA SER A 47 9.85 4.16 -4.09
C SER A 47 8.83 4.76 -3.12
N THR A 48 9.30 5.20 -1.96
CA THR A 48 8.44 5.83 -0.95
C THR A 48 8.31 7.32 -1.26
N SER A 49 7.47 7.66 -2.21
CA SER A 49 7.32 9.04 -2.68
C SER A 49 6.11 9.75 -2.10
N SER A 50 5.18 9.02 -1.48
CA SER A 50 3.99 9.59 -0.87
C SER A 50 3.70 8.86 0.43
N PHE A 51 3.22 9.58 1.45
CA PHE A 51 2.95 9.00 2.76
C PHE A 51 1.60 9.46 3.26
N ILE A 52 0.89 8.57 3.94
CA ILE A 52 -0.35 8.90 4.64
C ILE A 52 -0.11 8.64 6.11
N HIS A 53 -0.31 9.67 6.94
CA HIS A 53 -0.22 9.55 8.39
C HIS A 53 -1.34 8.64 8.90
N LEU A 54 -0.99 7.68 9.74
CA LEU A 54 -1.95 6.75 10.34
C LEU A 54 -1.98 6.94 11.85
N ASP A 55 -3.18 7.12 12.39
CA ASP A 55 -3.41 7.04 13.82
C ASP A 55 -3.46 5.58 14.25
N GLU A 56 -3.27 5.33 15.55
CA GLU A 56 -3.32 3.98 16.13
C GLU A 56 -4.60 3.24 15.75
N LYS A 57 -5.73 3.93 15.75
CA LYS A 57 -7.02 3.31 15.41
C LYS A 57 -7.05 2.75 13.98
N TYR A 58 -6.38 3.40 13.04
CA TYR A 58 -6.32 2.93 11.65
C TYR A 58 -5.40 1.73 11.51
N VAL A 59 -4.28 1.73 12.23
CA VAL A 59 -3.38 0.57 12.25
C VAL A 59 -4.12 -0.62 12.84
N GLN A 60 -4.83 -0.44 13.95
CA GLN A 60 -5.60 -1.51 14.58
C GLN A 60 -6.71 -2.03 13.66
N THR A 61 -7.39 -1.14 12.94
CA THR A 61 -8.40 -1.52 11.95
C THR A 61 -7.81 -2.40 10.86
N LYS A 62 -6.62 -2.05 10.36
CA LYS A 62 -5.92 -2.84 9.35
C LYS A 62 -5.56 -4.22 9.89
N VAL A 63 -5.04 -4.28 11.12
CA VAL A 63 -4.72 -5.55 11.79
C VAL A 63 -5.96 -6.43 11.88
N ASN A 64 -7.07 -5.86 12.35
CA ASN A 64 -8.32 -6.60 12.51
C ASN A 64 -8.86 -7.10 11.16
N ALA A 65 -8.79 -6.27 10.13
CA ALA A 65 -9.25 -6.64 8.79
C ALA A 65 -8.45 -7.81 8.23
N LEU A 66 -7.13 -7.80 8.40
CA LEU A 66 -6.27 -8.88 7.90
C LEU A 66 -6.46 -10.16 8.69
N LYS A 67 -6.71 -10.07 10.00
CA LYS A 67 -7.00 -11.25 10.82
C LYS A 67 -8.33 -11.92 10.44
N ALA A 68 -9.27 -11.14 9.90
CA ALA A 68 -10.56 -11.67 9.46
C ALA A 68 -10.46 -12.49 8.17
N TYR A 69 -9.35 -12.39 7.44
CA TYR A 69 -9.10 -13.16 6.22
C TYR A 69 -8.58 -14.54 6.59
N GLN A 70 -9.47 -15.50 6.77
CA GLN A 70 -9.11 -16.85 7.24
C GLN A 70 -8.13 -17.56 6.31
N SER A 71 -8.27 -17.38 5.01
CA SER A 71 -7.36 -18.00 4.03
C SER A 71 -5.92 -17.48 4.12
N GLN A 72 -5.72 -16.32 4.77
CA GLN A 72 -4.41 -15.69 4.92
C GLN A 72 -3.91 -15.68 6.37
N ALA A 73 -4.70 -16.20 7.31
CA ALA A 73 -4.38 -16.11 8.74
C ALA A 73 -3.06 -16.76 9.15
N HIS A 74 -2.60 -17.77 8.39
CA HIS A 74 -1.34 -18.47 8.64
C HIS A 74 -0.14 -17.80 7.95
N ARG A 75 -0.34 -16.75 7.19
CA ARG A 75 0.73 -16.07 6.48
C ARG A 75 1.43 -15.06 7.39
N SER A 76 2.75 -14.97 7.27
CA SER A 76 3.54 -14.06 8.10
C SER A 76 3.17 -12.59 7.87
N TYR A 77 2.76 -12.22 6.67
CA TYR A 77 2.39 -10.83 6.35
C TYR A 77 1.03 -10.42 6.92
N SER A 78 0.26 -11.34 7.50
CA SER A 78 -0.97 -11.00 8.22
C SER A 78 -0.73 -10.89 9.73
N ASP A 79 0.51 -11.13 10.19
CA ASP A 79 0.89 -10.99 11.58
C ASP A 79 0.88 -9.52 12.01
N GLU A 80 0.32 -9.28 13.19
CA GLU A 80 0.23 -7.92 13.74
C GLU A 80 1.60 -7.26 13.88
N ASP A 81 2.61 -7.99 14.34
CA ASP A 81 3.96 -7.45 14.51
C ASP A 81 4.52 -6.97 13.18
N PHE A 82 4.32 -7.73 12.11
CA PHE A 82 4.79 -7.34 10.78
C PHE A 82 4.06 -6.09 10.30
N ILE A 83 2.73 -6.07 10.41
CA ILE A 83 1.92 -4.94 9.97
C ILE A 83 2.34 -3.66 10.69
N ARG A 84 2.50 -3.73 12.01
CA ARG A 84 2.90 -2.59 12.82
C ARG A 84 4.34 -2.17 12.52
N SER A 85 5.23 -3.12 12.25
CA SER A 85 6.64 -2.83 11.92
C SER A 85 6.75 -2.07 10.61
N VAL A 86 6.00 -2.44 9.59
CA VAL A 86 5.99 -1.73 8.31
C VAL A 86 5.46 -0.30 8.52
N ALA A 87 4.33 -0.16 9.21
CA ALA A 87 3.75 1.16 9.49
C ALA A 87 4.71 2.03 10.31
N ARG A 88 5.41 1.43 11.26
CA ARG A 88 6.38 2.14 12.10
C ARG A 88 7.61 2.58 11.30
N THR A 89 8.12 1.70 10.43
CA THR A 89 9.25 2.01 9.56
C THR A 89 8.93 3.22 8.68
N ARG A 90 7.74 3.21 8.07
CA ARG A 90 7.32 4.32 7.21
C ARG A 90 7.10 5.60 8.01
N GLY A 91 6.55 5.48 9.23
CA GLY A 91 6.39 6.63 10.11
C GLY A 91 7.72 7.28 10.47
N VAL A 92 8.72 6.48 10.81
CA VAL A 92 10.06 6.99 11.15
C VAL A 92 10.64 7.81 10.00
N GLN A 93 10.41 7.39 8.77
CA GLN A 93 10.95 8.08 7.59
C GLN A 93 10.47 9.52 7.46
N ILE A 94 9.29 9.84 8.01
CA ILE A 94 8.74 11.20 7.95
C ILE A 94 8.53 11.82 9.33
N GLY A 95 9.11 11.21 10.37
CA GLY A 95 9.10 11.79 11.72
C GLY A 95 7.80 11.67 12.49
N ILE A 96 6.98 10.67 12.19
CA ILE A 96 5.73 10.39 12.91
C ILE A 96 5.72 8.94 13.37
N ARG A 97 4.69 8.55 14.14
CA ARG A 97 4.66 7.21 14.70
C ARG A 97 4.34 6.15 13.65
N TYR A 98 3.25 6.31 12.92
CA TYR A 98 2.82 5.36 11.90
C TYR A 98 2.47 6.05 10.60
N ALA A 99 2.84 5.44 9.49
CA ALA A 99 2.47 5.90 8.17
C ALA A 99 2.31 4.72 7.21
N GLU A 100 1.64 4.96 6.12
CA GLU A 100 1.60 4.05 4.99
C GLU A 100 2.22 4.76 3.79
N ALA A 101 3.12 4.07 3.09
CA ALA A 101 3.84 4.64 1.98
C ALA A 101 3.26 4.17 0.65
N PHE A 102 3.32 5.07 -0.32
CA PHE A 102 2.83 4.81 -1.66
C PHE A 102 3.84 5.30 -2.68
N GLU A 103 3.85 4.65 -3.83
CA GLU A 103 4.58 5.08 -5.01
C GLU A 103 3.64 5.91 -5.86
N MET A 104 4.00 7.16 -6.17
CA MET A 104 3.17 8.00 -7.03
C MET A 104 3.39 7.62 -8.48
N VAL A 105 2.37 7.07 -9.13
CA VAL A 105 2.42 6.74 -10.55
C VAL A 105 2.03 7.95 -11.39
N ARG A 106 0.94 8.60 -11.02
CA ARG A 106 0.45 9.80 -11.72
C ARG A 106 -0.35 10.65 -10.74
N TRP A 107 -0.03 11.92 -10.70
CA TRP A 107 -0.76 12.86 -9.85
C TRP A 107 -1.27 14.01 -10.72
N ILE A 108 -2.59 14.10 -10.85
CA ILE A 108 -3.25 15.12 -11.64
C ILE A 108 -3.89 16.12 -10.68
N ILE A 109 -3.49 17.37 -10.83
CA ILE A 109 -4.03 18.49 -10.05
C ILE A 109 -4.94 19.30 -10.96
N ASP A 110 -6.20 19.43 -10.59
CA ASP A 110 -7.18 20.19 -11.35
C ASP A 110 -7.18 21.68 -10.95
#